data_ea950e96d86c1a941fa066dbc7ab70ec
#
_entry.id   ea950e96d86c1a941fa066dbc7ab70ec
#
_cell.length_a   1.000
_cell.length_b   1.000
_cell.length_c   1.000
_cell.angle_alpha   90.00
_cell.angle_beta   90.00
_cell.angle_gamma   90.00
#
_symmetry.space_group_name_H-M   'P 1'
#
loop_
_entity.id
_entity.type
_entity.pdbx_description
1 polymer ?
#
loop_
_entity_poly.entity_id
_entity_poly.type
_entity_poly.pdbx_seq_one_letter_code
_entity_poly.pdbx_strand_id
1 'polypeptide(L)'
;FAKEVLKFTNNEGVPAVFDGVGKNTFYKSLECLKIRGMMISFGNASGPLDPINVPKDIQPKGLYLTRPSIAQYFTNQKELQKGADDVFKKVKFGKIKIKVSKEYKLADAKLAHEDLESRKLTGPAVIVP
;
A
#
# COMPACT_ATOMS: atom_id res chain seq x y z
N PHE A 1 -13.13 6.46 4.71
CA PHE A 1 -12.63 6.75 3.36
C PHE A 1 -13.55 6.24 2.24
N ALA A 2 -14.19 5.03 2.36
CA ALA A 2 -14.98 4.47 1.27
C ALA A 2 -16.11 5.40 0.84
N LYS A 3 -16.87 5.95 1.78
CA LYS A 3 -17.95 6.93 1.49
C LYS A 3 -17.44 8.16 0.73
N GLU A 4 -16.26 8.66 1.09
CA GLU A 4 -15.68 9.82 0.40
C GLU A 4 -15.23 9.47 -1.02
N VAL A 5 -14.62 8.30 -1.21
CA VAL A 5 -14.27 7.83 -2.56
C VAL A 5 -15.50 7.71 -3.44
N LEU A 6 -16.57 7.09 -2.96
CA LEU A 6 -17.82 6.98 -3.70
C LEU A 6 -18.44 8.35 -4.01
N LYS A 7 -18.41 9.28 -3.05
CA LYS A 7 -18.87 10.64 -3.26
C LYS A 7 -18.10 11.35 -4.39
N PHE A 8 -16.76 11.27 -4.38
CA PHE A 8 -15.90 11.86 -5.41
C PHE A 8 -16.04 11.22 -6.79
N THR A 9 -16.53 9.99 -6.85
CA THR A 9 -16.73 9.24 -8.10
C THR A 9 -18.19 9.13 -8.51
N ASN A 10 -19.09 9.99 -8.01
CA ASN A 10 -20.53 9.94 -8.26
C ASN A 10 -21.13 8.54 -8.06
N ASN A 11 -20.66 7.80 -7.04
CA ASN A 11 -21.01 6.42 -6.71
C ASN A 11 -20.55 5.35 -7.74
N GLU A 12 -19.77 5.70 -8.73
CA GLU A 12 -19.25 4.73 -9.70
C GLU A 12 -18.12 3.87 -9.11
N GLY A 13 -17.33 4.44 -8.22
CA GLY A 13 -16.12 3.83 -7.67
C GLY A 13 -14.90 3.98 -8.59
N VAL A 14 -13.78 3.44 -8.13
CA VAL A 14 -12.48 3.55 -8.81
C VAL A 14 -12.12 2.26 -9.56
N PRO A 15 -11.32 2.33 -10.63
CA PRO A 15 -10.93 1.13 -11.38
C PRO A 15 -9.96 0.20 -10.63
N ALA A 16 -9.16 0.75 -9.71
CA ALA A 16 -8.20 -0.03 -8.93
C ALA A 16 -8.02 0.55 -7.53
N VAL A 17 -7.78 -0.32 -6.56
CA VAL A 17 -7.39 0.03 -5.20
C VAL A 17 -6.11 -0.71 -4.83
N PHE A 18 -5.13 0.02 -4.32
CA PHE A 18 -3.89 -0.51 -3.77
C PHE A 18 -3.99 -0.51 -2.25
N ASP A 19 -4.10 -1.69 -1.64
CA ASP A 19 -4.27 -1.85 -0.20
C ASP A 19 -3.03 -2.51 0.43
N GLY A 20 -2.29 -1.73 1.21
CA GLY A 20 -1.14 -2.18 2.00
C GLY A 20 -1.48 -2.42 3.47
N VAL A 21 -2.70 -2.10 3.90
CA VAL A 21 -3.12 -2.16 5.31
C VAL A 21 -3.70 -3.54 5.68
N GLY A 22 -4.53 -4.11 4.82
CA GLY A 22 -5.06 -5.46 4.99
C GLY A 22 -6.33 -5.52 5.83
N LYS A 23 -6.32 -6.28 6.93
CA LYS A 23 -7.51 -6.64 7.71
C LYS A 23 -8.50 -5.50 7.95
N ASN A 24 -8.01 -4.34 8.36
CA ASN A 24 -8.86 -3.21 8.76
C ASN A 24 -9.45 -2.43 7.58
N THR A 25 -8.94 -2.60 6.36
CA THR A 25 -9.32 -1.80 5.19
C THR A 25 -9.89 -2.61 4.04
N PHE A 26 -9.56 -3.88 3.93
CA PHE A 26 -9.83 -4.71 2.77
C PHE A 26 -11.28 -4.62 2.26
N TYR A 27 -12.27 -4.86 3.10
CA TYR A 27 -13.67 -4.82 2.70
C TYR A 27 -14.13 -3.42 2.28
N LYS A 28 -13.69 -2.38 2.99
CA LYS A 28 -13.96 -0.99 2.59
C LYS A 28 -13.27 -0.62 1.28
N SER A 29 -12.13 -1.22 1.02
CA SER A 29 -11.40 -1.07 -0.25
C SER A 29 -12.16 -1.74 -1.41
N LEU A 30 -12.80 -2.91 -1.19
CA LEU A 30 -13.69 -3.53 -2.18
C LEU A 30 -14.92 -2.66 -2.48
N GLU A 31 -15.49 -1.99 -1.46
CA GLU A 31 -16.62 -1.06 -1.65
C GLU A 31 -16.27 0.07 -2.61
N CYS A 32 -15.03 0.57 -2.55
CA CYS A 32 -14.55 1.65 -3.42
C CYS A 32 -14.45 1.27 -4.89
N LEU A 33 -14.39 -0.01 -5.22
CA LEU A 33 -14.18 -0.46 -6.59
C LEU A 33 -15.46 -0.39 -7.43
N LYS A 34 -15.31 0.05 -8.67
CA LYS A 34 -16.36 -0.07 -9.69
C LYS A 34 -16.51 -1.52 -10.16
N ILE A 35 -17.56 -1.79 -10.94
CA ILE A 35 -17.75 -3.08 -11.62
C ILE A 35 -16.49 -3.43 -12.43
N ARG A 36 -16.01 -4.68 -12.30
CA ARG A 36 -14.76 -5.19 -12.90
C ARG A 36 -13.51 -4.43 -12.45
N GLY A 37 -13.56 -3.80 -11.28
CA GLY A 37 -12.40 -3.15 -10.67
C GLY A 37 -11.38 -4.17 -10.13
N MET A 38 -10.15 -3.69 -9.93
CA MET A 38 -9.04 -4.52 -9.46
C MET A 38 -8.64 -4.16 -8.03
N MET A 39 -8.65 -5.15 -7.16
CA MET A 39 -8.10 -5.08 -5.81
C MET A 39 -6.66 -5.58 -5.80
N ILE A 40 -5.72 -4.70 -5.52
CA ILE A 40 -4.29 -5.01 -5.36
C ILE A 40 -3.97 -5.02 -3.87
N SER A 41 -4.07 -6.19 -3.23
CA SER A 41 -3.81 -6.36 -1.80
C SER A 41 -2.35 -6.74 -1.57
N PHE A 42 -1.46 -5.76 -1.44
CA PHE A 42 -0.02 -5.98 -1.38
C PHE A 42 0.59 -5.95 0.03
N GLY A 43 -0.20 -5.64 1.07
CA GLY A 43 0.30 -5.56 2.45
C GLY A 43 -0.69 -6.04 3.50
N ASN A 44 -0.19 -6.23 4.73
CA ASN A 44 -0.93 -6.69 5.91
C ASN A 44 -0.56 -5.87 7.17
N ALA A 45 -0.37 -4.56 7.05
CA ALA A 45 0.06 -3.73 8.17
C ALA A 45 -0.88 -3.79 9.40
N SER A 46 -2.16 -4.10 9.19
CA SER A 46 -3.14 -4.29 10.28
C SER A 46 -3.45 -5.76 10.61
N GLY A 47 -2.69 -6.68 10.04
CA GLY A 47 -2.87 -8.12 10.20
C GLY A 47 -3.35 -8.82 8.93
N PRO A 48 -3.32 -10.16 8.93
CA PRO A 48 -3.74 -10.98 7.80
C PRO A 48 -5.24 -10.82 7.53
N LEU A 49 -5.63 -11.04 6.28
CA LEU A 49 -7.04 -11.05 5.89
C LEU A 49 -7.74 -12.28 6.48
N ASP A 50 -8.99 -12.10 6.86
CA ASP A 50 -9.90 -13.21 7.11
C ASP A 50 -10.20 -13.93 5.78
N PRO A 51 -10.66 -15.19 5.78
CA PRO A 51 -11.02 -15.91 4.56
C PRO A 51 -12.02 -15.12 3.70
N ILE A 52 -11.71 -15.02 2.40
CA ILE A 52 -12.51 -14.28 1.43
C ILE A 52 -13.58 -15.22 0.86
N ASN A 53 -14.83 -14.81 0.93
CA ASN A 53 -15.94 -15.51 0.30
C ASN A 53 -16.14 -15.01 -1.13
N VAL A 54 -15.63 -15.75 -2.10
CA VAL A 54 -15.64 -15.32 -3.52
C VAL A 54 -17.05 -14.98 -4.03
N PRO A 55 -18.10 -15.83 -3.84
CA PRO A 55 -19.47 -15.47 -4.22
C PRO A 55 -20.02 -14.20 -3.57
N LYS A 56 -19.67 -13.95 -2.32
CA LYS A 56 -20.18 -12.80 -1.58
C LYS A 56 -19.37 -11.53 -1.84
N ASP A 57 -18.04 -11.65 -1.85
CA ASP A 57 -17.15 -10.49 -1.75
C ASP A 57 -16.65 -10.02 -3.13
N ILE A 58 -16.54 -10.94 -4.09
CA ILE A 58 -15.93 -10.69 -5.41
C ILE A 58 -16.96 -10.67 -6.53
N GLN A 59 -17.86 -11.68 -6.56
CA GLN A 59 -18.82 -11.89 -7.64
C GLN A 59 -19.78 -10.70 -7.87
N PRO A 60 -20.32 -9.98 -6.84
CA PRO A 60 -21.33 -8.95 -7.07
C PRO A 60 -20.90 -7.84 -8.02
N LYS A 61 -19.59 -7.54 -8.06
CA LYS A 61 -19.02 -6.54 -8.97
C LYS A 61 -18.10 -7.17 -10.04
N GLY A 62 -17.94 -8.51 -10.05
CA GLY A 62 -17.01 -9.20 -10.94
C GLY A 62 -15.57 -8.69 -10.78
N LEU A 63 -15.12 -8.55 -9.55
CA LEU A 63 -13.84 -7.95 -9.24
C LEU A 63 -12.66 -8.86 -9.59
N TYR A 64 -11.53 -8.23 -9.89
CA TYR A 64 -10.24 -8.90 -9.94
C TYR A 64 -9.55 -8.71 -8.58
N LEU A 65 -8.96 -9.78 -8.06
CA LEU A 65 -8.16 -9.75 -6.84
C LEU A 65 -6.77 -10.29 -7.13
N THR A 66 -5.75 -9.52 -6.76
CA THR A 66 -4.35 -9.94 -6.86
C THR A 66 -3.59 -9.61 -5.59
N ARG A 67 -2.62 -10.47 -5.27
CA ARG A 67 -1.70 -10.27 -4.15
C ARG A 67 -0.25 -10.33 -4.63
N PRO A 68 0.24 -9.24 -5.21
CA PRO A 68 1.61 -9.20 -5.68
C PRO A 68 2.60 -9.05 -4.54
N SER A 69 3.80 -9.58 -4.74
CA SER A 69 4.98 -9.29 -3.95
C SER A 69 6.13 -8.86 -4.85
N ILE A 70 7.11 -8.18 -4.29
CA ILE A 70 8.28 -7.71 -5.05
C ILE A 70 9.05 -8.87 -5.70
N ALA A 71 9.07 -10.05 -5.05
CA ALA A 71 9.76 -11.24 -5.56
C ALA A 71 9.16 -11.79 -6.88
N GLN A 72 7.88 -11.53 -7.15
CA GLN A 72 7.25 -11.94 -8.41
C GLN A 72 7.51 -10.96 -9.56
N TYR A 73 7.85 -9.72 -9.23
CA TYR A 73 8.16 -8.68 -10.23
C TYR A 73 9.66 -8.60 -10.55
N PHE A 74 10.51 -9.03 -9.61
CA PHE A 74 11.96 -9.05 -9.74
C PHE A 74 12.47 -10.46 -9.46
N THR A 75 12.46 -11.30 -10.48
CA THR A 75 12.76 -12.74 -10.37
C THR A 75 14.27 -13.03 -10.31
N ASN A 76 15.09 -12.06 -10.65
CA ASN A 76 16.54 -12.17 -10.63
C ASN A 76 17.21 -10.83 -10.29
N GLN A 77 18.49 -10.90 -9.92
CA GLN A 77 19.29 -9.74 -9.50
C GLN A 77 19.33 -8.63 -10.55
N LYS A 78 19.35 -8.96 -11.84
CA LYS A 78 19.42 -7.99 -12.93
C LYS A 78 18.13 -7.14 -13.01
N GLU A 79 16.99 -7.79 -12.87
CA GLU A 79 15.69 -7.10 -12.84
C GLU A 79 15.56 -6.22 -11.60
N LEU A 80 15.97 -6.74 -10.42
CA LEU A 80 15.96 -5.99 -9.17
C LEU A 80 16.84 -4.74 -9.28
N GLN A 81 18.08 -4.89 -9.79
CA GLN A 81 19.00 -3.77 -9.99
C GLN A 81 18.39 -2.73 -10.94
N LYS A 82 17.85 -3.16 -12.08
CA LYS A 82 17.20 -2.25 -13.03
C LYS A 82 16.04 -1.47 -12.40
N GLY A 83 15.21 -2.15 -11.59
CA GLY A 83 14.10 -1.51 -10.86
C GLY A 83 14.59 -0.49 -9.84
N ALA A 84 15.62 -0.84 -9.06
CA ALA A 84 16.25 0.05 -8.10
C ALA A 84 16.85 1.29 -8.77
N ASP A 85 17.60 1.11 -9.86
CA ASP A 85 18.21 2.20 -10.63
C ASP A 85 17.15 3.17 -11.17
N ASP A 86 16.01 2.66 -11.65
CA ASP A 86 14.91 3.49 -12.14
C ASP A 86 14.30 4.34 -11.00
N VAL A 87 14.08 3.77 -9.83
CA VAL A 87 13.58 4.50 -8.66
C VAL A 87 14.57 5.56 -8.21
N PHE A 88 15.85 5.20 -8.03
CA PHE A 88 16.88 6.16 -7.60
C PHE A 88 17.07 7.28 -8.62
N LYS A 89 17.00 6.97 -9.90
CA LYS A 89 17.05 7.97 -10.97
C LYS A 89 15.89 8.96 -10.90
N LYS A 90 14.68 8.46 -10.64
CA LYS A 90 13.47 9.30 -10.47
C LYS A 90 13.57 10.19 -9.23
N VAL A 91 14.12 9.67 -8.13
CA VAL A 91 14.40 10.47 -6.92
C VAL A 91 15.45 11.55 -7.21
N LYS A 92 16.59 11.17 -7.81
CA LYS A 92 17.67 12.08 -8.16
C LYS A 92 17.21 13.25 -9.04
N PHE A 93 16.32 12.99 -10.00
CA PHE A 93 15.78 14.02 -10.88
C PHE A 93 14.51 14.71 -10.34
N GLY A 94 14.16 14.50 -9.06
CA GLY A 94 13.04 15.16 -8.42
C GLY A 94 11.65 14.73 -8.90
N LYS A 95 11.56 13.66 -9.72
CA LYS A 95 10.27 13.09 -10.15
C LYS A 95 9.54 12.38 -9.02
N ILE A 96 10.28 11.79 -8.09
CA ILE A 96 9.78 11.24 -6.84
C ILE A 96 10.37 12.08 -5.70
N LYS A 97 9.51 12.69 -4.90
CA LYS A 97 9.91 13.48 -3.73
C LYS A 97 9.68 12.64 -2.47
N ILE A 98 10.76 12.30 -1.78
CA ILE A 98 10.70 11.61 -0.49
C ILE A 98 10.94 12.66 0.58
N LYS A 99 9.91 12.91 1.41
CA LYS A 99 10.02 13.81 2.57
C LYS A 99 10.20 12.97 3.82
N VAL A 100 11.42 12.90 4.33
CA VAL A 100 11.69 12.31 5.65
C VAL A 100 10.95 13.14 6.70
N SER A 101 10.07 12.49 7.48
CA SER A 101 9.24 13.16 8.49
C SER A 101 9.99 13.35 9.81
N LYS A 102 10.89 12.44 10.14
CA LYS A 102 11.67 12.47 11.38
C LYS A 102 12.97 11.68 11.24
N GLU A 103 14.03 12.19 11.88
CA GLU A 103 15.30 11.51 12.02
C GLU A 103 15.51 11.13 13.49
N TYR A 104 16.04 9.94 13.74
CA TYR A 104 16.39 9.42 15.04
C TYR A 104 17.87 9.03 15.05
N LYS A 105 18.52 9.20 16.20
CA LYS A 105 19.84 8.58 16.43
C LYS A 105 19.67 7.07 16.61
N LEU A 106 20.70 6.29 16.32
CA LEU A 106 20.67 4.84 16.53
C LEU A 106 20.33 4.47 17.99
N ALA A 107 20.83 5.25 18.96
CA ALA A 107 20.51 5.06 20.37
C ALA A 107 19.01 5.21 20.68
N ASP A 108 18.26 5.93 19.87
CA ASP A 108 16.82 6.20 20.02
C ASP A 108 15.95 5.25 19.18
N ALA A 109 16.50 4.13 18.70
CA ALA A 109 15.78 3.17 17.86
C ALA A 109 14.46 2.69 18.51
N LYS A 110 14.47 2.46 19.83
CA LYS A 110 13.25 2.11 20.57
C LYS A 110 12.15 3.16 20.41
N LEU A 111 12.49 4.43 20.56
CA LEU A 111 11.55 5.53 20.40
C LEU A 111 11.03 5.62 18.95
N ALA A 112 11.90 5.36 17.96
CA ALA A 112 11.49 5.32 16.56
C ALA A 112 10.41 4.24 16.29
N HIS A 113 10.57 3.04 16.87
CA HIS A 113 9.57 1.97 16.80
C HIS A 113 8.25 2.36 17.50
N GLU A 114 8.34 2.90 18.73
CA GLU A 114 7.16 3.34 19.49
C GLU A 114 6.36 4.42 18.73
N ASP A 115 7.04 5.40 18.14
CA ASP A 115 6.39 6.46 17.34
C ASP A 115 5.76 5.90 16.05
N LEU A 116 6.41 4.91 15.40
CA LEU A 116 5.86 4.24 14.21
C LEU A 116 4.59 3.46 14.55
N GLU A 117 4.64 2.64 15.61
CA GLU A 117 3.50 1.80 16.04
C GLU A 117 2.32 2.65 16.51
N SER A 118 2.59 3.75 17.21
CA SER A 118 1.57 4.70 17.68
C SER A 118 1.01 5.61 16.57
N ARG A 119 1.48 5.45 15.31
CA ARG A 119 1.04 6.25 14.15
C ARG A 119 1.23 7.77 14.31
N LYS A 120 2.21 8.18 15.09
CA LYS A 120 2.57 9.61 15.25
C LYS A 120 3.31 10.18 14.04
N LEU A 121 3.90 9.30 13.22
CA LEU A 121 4.67 9.71 12.05
C LEU A 121 3.74 9.97 10.85
N THR A 122 3.93 11.09 10.19
CA THR A 122 3.17 11.49 8.98
C THR A 122 3.85 11.11 7.68
N GLY A 123 5.00 10.45 7.75
CA GLY A 123 5.79 9.99 6.61
C GLY A 123 6.94 9.09 7.06
N PRO A 124 7.83 8.69 6.14
CA PRO A 124 8.97 7.85 6.47
C PRO A 124 9.89 8.52 7.50
N ALA A 125 10.42 7.72 8.39
CA ALA A 125 11.46 8.10 9.33
C ALA A 125 12.76 7.33 9.03
N VAL A 126 13.89 7.90 9.40
CA VAL A 126 15.20 7.28 9.25
C VAL A 126 15.92 7.22 10.59
N ILE A 127 16.71 6.19 10.79
CA ILE A 127 17.64 6.07 11.91
C ILE A 127 19.03 6.35 11.36
N VAL A 128 19.72 7.31 11.96
CA VAL A 128 21.06 7.73 11.55
C VAL A 128 22.05 7.20 12.58
N PRO A 129 23.16 6.59 12.15
CA PRO A 129 24.22 6.09 13.06
C PRO A 129 24.84 7.17 13.93
#